data_3cd8c30e0a2cc36ae6704b9260e3f7e1
#
_entry.id   3cd8c30e0a2cc36ae6704b9260e3f7e1
#
_cell.length_a   1.000
_cell.length_b   1.000
_cell.length_c   1.000
_cell.angle_alpha   90.00
_cell.angle_beta   90.00
_cell.angle_gamma   90.00
#
_symmetry.space_group_name_H-M   'P 1'
#
loop_
_entity.id
_entity.type
_entity.pdbx_description
1 polymer ?
#
loop_
_entity_poly.entity_id
_entity_poly.type
_entity_poly.pdbx_seq_one_letter_code
_entity_poly.pdbx_strand_id
1 'polypeptide(L)'
;VTASGPTGADPSCPDAAFWCGPARVSELIESVGEDPGPGPHLWYVHATTPHIPWIYTPEGQQYLPRGLDALAIDGLGRDNAWTEDISAVRQAFQRHLLQVGAVDRLVGQLIDEMEDDGTWDDALVVLVADHGVAFSPGLPARAPSPTTNAEIYNVPLFIKAPGQVDGRIDRDN
;
A
#
# COMPACT_ATOMS: atom_id res chain seq x y z
N VAL A 1 -2.20 1.30 26.71
CA VAL A 1 -1.67 1.38 25.33
C VAL A 1 -1.43 2.86 25.07
N THR A 2 -0.19 3.31 25.22
CA THR A 2 0.22 4.67 24.84
C THR A 2 0.70 4.62 23.41
N ALA A 3 -0.04 5.22 22.48
CA ALA A 3 0.42 5.41 21.12
C ALA A 3 1.46 6.54 21.12
N SER A 4 2.73 6.20 21.02
CA SER A 4 3.81 7.14 20.73
C SER A 4 3.87 7.30 19.21
N GLY A 5 3.41 8.42 18.67
CA GLY A 5 3.59 8.73 17.25
C GLY A 5 5.03 9.19 16.98
N PRO A 6 5.59 8.88 15.80
CA PRO A 6 6.95 9.30 15.45
C PRO A 6 7.06 10.82 15.40
N THR A 7 8.15 11.36 15.94
CA THR A 7 8.44 12.80 16.05
C THR A 7 9.23 13.38 14.88
N GLY A 8 9.26 12.68 13.75
CA GLY A 8 10.01 13.06 12.56
C GLY A 8 9.17 13.12 11.30
N ALA A 9 8.10 13.94 11.27
CA ALA A 9 7.33 14.10 10.03
C ALA A 9 8.19 14.77 8.94
N ASP A 10 8.30 14.13 7.76
CA ASP A 10 8.84 14.77 6.56
C ASP A 10 8.07 16.07 6.30
N PRO A 11 8.71 17.25 6.36
CA PRO A 11 8.03 18.53 6.19
C PRO A 11 7.40 18.70 4.80
N SER A 12 7.78 17.87 3.82
CA SER A 12 7.15 17.81 2.50
C SER A 12 5.88 16.96 2.48
N CYS A 13 5.57 16.30 3.59
CA CYS A 13 4.46 15.36 3.74
C CYS A 13 3.56 15.75 4.91
N PRO A 14 2.70 16.76 4.77
CA PRO A 14 1.79 17.16 5.84
C PRO A 14 0.83 16.00 6.20
N ASP A 15 0.48 15.91 7.48
CA ASP A 15 -0.28 14.81 8.10
C ASP A 15 -1.56 14.37 7.39
N ALA A 16 -2.14 15.23 6.57
CA ALA A 16 -3.35 14.96 5.79
C ALA A 16 -3.09 14.65 4.31
N ALA A 17 -1.84 14.55 3.88
CA ALA A 17 -1.55 14.37 2.46
C ALA A 17 -1.69 12.90 2.06
N PHE A 18 -2.70 12.63 1.28
CA PHE A 18 -3.07 11.32 0.73
C PHE A 18 -1.94 10.61 -0.06
N TRP A 19 -1.03 11.37 -0.65
CA TRP A 19 0.11 10.87 -1.43
C TRP A 19 1.39 10.60 -0.64
N CYS A 20 1.33 10.68 0.68
CA CYS A 20 2.47 10.41 1.55
C CYS A 20 2.55 8.96 2.03
N GLY A 21 1.86 8.04 1.37
CA GLY A 21 1.83 6.62 1.74
C GLY A 21 3.22 5.98 1.95
N PRO A 22 4.19 6.14 1.02
CA PRO A 22 5.54 5.58 1.22
C PRO A 22 6.26 6.13 2.45
N ALA A 23 6.17 7.44 2.72
CA ALA A 23 6.81 8.04 3.88
C ALA A 23 6.23 7.51 5.20
N ARG A 24 4.92 7.29 5.27
CA ARG A 24 4.27 6.70 6.45
C ARG A 24 4.74 5.28 6.74
N VAL A 25 4.96 4.48 5.71
CA VAL A 25 5.52 3.14 5.88
C VAL A 25 6.97 3.21 6.35
N SER A 26 7.77 4.13 5.82
CA SER A 26 9.15 4.34 6.29
C SER A 26 9.21 4.77 7.75
N GLU A 27 8.33 5.68 8.20
CA GLU A 27 8.19 6.07 9.60
C GLU A 27 7.83 4.87 10.51
N LEU A 28 6.96 3.95 10.03
CA LEU A 28 6.66 2.71 10.75
C LEU A 28 7.92 1.84 10.87
N ILE A 29 8.66 1.63 9.78
CA ILE A 29 9.88 0.82 9.75
C ILE A 29 10.89 1.36 10.77
N GLU A 30 11.15 2.67 10.76
CA GLU A 30 12.02 3.32 11.74
C GLU A 30 11.54 3.10 13.18
N SER A 31 10.23 3.19 13.43
CA SER A 31 9.66 3.01 14.79
C SER A 31 9.69 1.57 15.29
N VAL A 32 9.75 0.59 14.39
CA VAL A 32 9.91 -0.83 14.75
C VAL A 32 11.32 -1.11 15.24
N GLY A 33 12.35 -0.52 14.59
CA GLY A 33 13.74 -0.66 14.98
C GLY A 33 14.12 0.08 16.28
N GLU A 34 13.22 0.90 16.86
CA GLU A 34 13.44 1.53 18.15
C GLU A 34 13.01 0.59 19.29
N ASP A 35 13.83 0.43 20.33
CA ASP A 35 13.46 -0.37 21.52
C ASP A 35 12.20 0.19 22.20
N PRO A 36 11.05 -0.48 22.11
CA PRO A 36 9.81 0.02 22.67
C PRO A 36 9.72 -0.19 24.20
N GLY A 37 10.73 -0.81 24.81
CA GLY A 37 10.73 -1.21 26.20
C GLY A 37 9.92 -2.49 26.48
N PRO A 38 9.74 -2.88 27.74
CA PRO A 38 9.10 -4.15 28.09
C PRO A 38 7.58 -4.10 27.92
N GLY A 39 6.99 -5.19 27.40
CA GLY A 39 5.54 -5.43 27.30
C GLY A 39 5.06 -5.65 25.88
N PRO A 40 3.76 -5.92 25.70
CA PRO A 40 3.18 -6.08 24.37
C PRO A 40 3.05 -4.73 23.65
N HIS A 41 3.47 -4.68 22.40
CA HIS A 41 3.42 -3.50 21.55
C HIS A 41 2.54 -3.74 20.34
N LEU A 42 1.95 -2.68 19.81
CA LEU A 42 1.19 -2.65 18.56
C LEU A 42 1.72 -1.53 17.68
N TRP A 43 2.30 -1.90 16.55
CA TRP A 43 2.60 -0.98 15.45
C TRP A 43 1.47 -1.06 14.42
N TYR A 44 0.95 0.08 14.03
CA TYR A 44 -0.13 0.17 13.05
C TYR A 44 0.12 1.32 12.09
N VAL A 45 0.00 1.03 10.81
CA VAL A 45 0.01 2.05 9.77
C VAL A 45 -1.14 1.83 8.80
N HIS A 46 -1.80 2.92 8.43
CA HIS A 46 -2.71 2.97 7.30
C HIS A 46 -2.01 3.73 6.18
N ALA A 47 -1.41 2.99 5.24
CA ALA A 47 -0.75 3.54 4.07
C ALA A 47 -1.73 3.63 2.91
N THR A 48 -1.76 4.78 2.24
CA THR A 48 -2.61 4.96 1.05
C THR A 48 -1.98 4.37 -0.22
N THR A 49 -0.69 4.06 -0.22
CA THR A 49 -0.02 3.35 -1.31
C THR A 49 -0.43 1.88 -1.31
N PRO A 50 -0.81 1.28 -2.46
CA PRO A 50 -0.66 1.74 -3.84
C PRO A 50 -1.87 2.46 -4.46
N HIS A 51 -2.67 3.18 -3.69
CA HIS A 51 -3.80 3.97 -4.21
C HIS A 51 -3.33 5.02 -5.25
N ILE A 52 -4.23 5.44 -6.12
CA ILE A 52 -4.00 6.57 -7.05
C ILE A 52 -3.69 7.86 -6.29
N PRO A 53 -2.90 8.79 -6.85
CA PRO A 53 -2.23 8.75 -8.16
C PRO A 53 -1.01 7.84 -8.17
N TRP A 54 -0.79 7.14 -9.28
CA TRP A 54 0.34 6.24 -9.47
C TRP A 54 1.53 7.03 -9.98
N ILE A 55 2.37 7.47 -9.07
CA ILE A 55 3.45 8.44 -9.31
C ILE A 55 4.84 7.93 -8.88
N TYR A 56 4.91 6.72 -8.33
CA TYR A 56 6.15 6.15 -7.83
C TYR A 56 6.65 4.98 -8.68
N THR A 57 7.98 4.92 -8.88
CA THR A 57 8.66 3.73 -9.42
C THR A 57 8.75 2.64 -8.34
N PRO A 58 9.11 1.39 -8.70
CA PRO A 58 9.38 0.33 -7.72
C PRO A 58 10.44 0.70 -6.69
N GLU A 59 11.41 1.53 -7.07
CA GLU A 59 12.46 2.04 -6.17
C GLU A 59 11.95 3.14 -5.22
N GLY A 60 10.66 3.50 -5.32
CA GLY A 60 10.04 4.55 -4.51
C GLY A 60 10.33 5.98 -4.98
N GLN A 61 10.91 6.15 -6.18
CA GLN A 61 11.18 7.46 -6.77
C GLN A 61 9.91 8.02 -7.40
N GLN A 62 9.59 9.26 -7.09
CA GLN A 62 8.48 9.96 -7.71
C GLN A 62 8.86 10.39 -9.14
N TYR A 63 8.12 9.93 -10.15
CA TYR A 63 8.36 10.24 -11.56
C TYR A 63 7.31 11.20 -12.17
N LEU A 64 6.22 11.47 -11.46
CA LEU A 64 5.19 12.45 -11.84
C LEU A 64 4.96 13.45 -10.71
N PRO A 65 4.59 14.70 -11.02
CA PRO A 65 4.24 15.68 -10.01
C PRO A 65 3.02 15.21 -9.20
N ARG A 66 2.97 15.60 -7.93
CA ARG A 66 1.81 15.36 -7.06
C ARG A 66 0.67 16.28 -7.49
N GLY A 67 -0.56 15.79 -7.41
CA GLY A 67 -1.75 16.59 -7.63
C GLY A 67 -2.82 15.93 -8.50
N LEU A 68 -3.91 16.66 -8.71
CA LEU A 68 -5.06 16.18 -9.49
C LEU A 68 -4.74 15.95 -10.98
N ASP A 69 -3.72 16.62 -11.51
CA ASP A 69 -3.29 16.43 -12.90
C ASP A 69 -2.72 15.03 -13.15
N ALA A 70 -2.16 14.38 -12.12
CA ALA A 70 -1.71 13.01 -12.21
C ALA A 70 -2.86 12.02 -12.45
N LEU A 71 -4.06 12.31 -11.95
CA LEU A 71 -5.26 11.48 -12.18
C LEU A 71 -5.75 11.57 -13.64
N ALA A 72 -5.68 12.76 -14.23
CA ALA A 72 -6.10 12.98 -15.62
C ALA A 72 -5.22 12.22 -16.64
N ILE A 73 -3.95 11.97 -16.29
CA ILE A 73 -3.01 11.20 -17.14
C ILE A 73 -3.43 9.73 -17.25
N ASP A 74 -4.10 9.20 -16.23
CA ASP A 74 -4.49 7.78 -16.17
C ASP A 74 -5.81 7.48 -16.91
N GLY A 75 -6.46 8.47 -17.50
CA GLY A 75 -7.75 8.25 -18.16
C GLY A 75 -8.91 7.95 -17.20
N LEU A 76 -8.75 8.31 -15.94
CA LEU A 76 -9.80 8.21 -14.92
C LEU A 76 -10.53 9.54 -14.80
N GLY A 77 -11.84 9.53 -15.06
CA GLY A 77 -12.69 10.71 -14.91
C GLY A 77 -12.92 11.13 -13.46
N ARG A 78 -13.42 12.35 -13.28
CA ARG A 78 -13.78 12.88 -11.94
C ARG A 78 -14.92 12.11 -11.27
N ASP A 79 -15.70 11.38 -12.06
CA ASP A 79 -16.77 10.46 -11.63
C ASP A 79 -16.24 9.07 -11.25
N ASN A 80 -14.92 8.89 -11.22
CA ASN A 80 -14.26 7.61 -10.97
C ASN A 80 -14.53 6.54 -12.03
N ALA A 81 -14.98 6.92 -13.22
CA ALA A 81 -15.13 6.01 -14.36
C ALA A 81 -13.92 6.11 -15.29
N TRP A 82 -13.53 4.96 -15.84
CA TRP A 82 -12.48 4.89 -16.85
C TRP A 82 -12.96 5.43 -18.20
N THR A 83 -12.04 5.97 -18.97
CA THR A 83 -12.26 6.22 -20.40
C THR A 83 -12.54 4.90 -21.14
N GLU A 84 -13.19 4.99 -22.32
CA GLU A 84 -13.36 3.85 -23.24
C GLU A 84 -12.04 3.42 -23.92
N ASP A 85 -10.99 4.25 -23.85
CA ASP A 85 -9.69 3.93 -24.44
C ASP A 85 -8.96 2.87 -23.62
N ILE A 86 -8.98 1.64 -24.14
CA ILE A 86 -8.29 0.49 -23.55
C ILE A 86 -6.78 0.71 -23.40
N SER A 87 -6.16 1.55 -24.24
CA SER A 87 -4.72 1.81 -24.17
C SER A 87 -4.39 2.68 -22.96
N ALA A 88 -5.22 3.69 -22.68
CA ALA A 88 -5.09 4.52 -21.48
C ALA A 88 -5.29 3.69 -20.21
N VAL A 89 -6.33 2.85 -20.16
CA VAL A 89 -6.60 1.98 -18.99
C VAL A 89 -5.46 0.99 -18.75
N ARG A 90 -4.90 0.39 -19.81
CA ARG A 90 -3.73 -0.50 -19.69
C ARG A 90 -2.50 0.23 -19.19
N GLN A 91 -2.28 1.46 -19.65
CA GLN A 91 -1.17 2.28 -19.15
C GLN A 91 -1.35 2.61 -17.66
N ALA A 92 -2.56 2.95 -17.24
CA ALA A 92 -2.89 3.15 -15.84
C ALA A 92 -2.61 1.88 -15.00
N PHE A 93 -3.01 0.72 -15.48
CA PHE A 93 -2.70 -0.56 -14.84
C PHE A 93 -1.20 -0.82 -14.70
N GLN A 94 -0.41 -0.56 -15.74
CA GLN A 94 1.05 -0.70 -15.68
C GLN A 94 1.66 0.24 -14.63
N ARG A 95 1.18 1.48 -14.54
CA ARG A 95 1.62 2.43 -13.52
C ARG A 95 1.22 2.01 -12.11
N HIS A 96 0.03 1.43 -11.96
CA HIS A 96 -0.37 0.79 -10.70
C HIS A 96 0.62 -0.31 -10.29
N LEU A 97 1.01 -1.19 -11.21
CA LEU A 97 1.97 -2.26 -10.94
C LEU A 97 3.36 -1.73 -10.52
N LEU A 98 3.82 -0.60 -11.08
CA LEU A 98 5.05 0.04 -10.62
C LEU A 98 4.94 0.46 -9.15
N GLN A 99 3.81 1.02 -8.76
CA GLN A 99 3.58 1.44 -7.39
C GLN A 99 3.35 0.27 -6.43
N VAL A 100 2.76 -0.84 -6.90
CA VAL A 100 2.73 -2.12 -6.15
C VAL A 100 4.16 -2.60 -5.87
N GLY A 101 5.08 -2.50 -6.84
CA GLY A 101 6.49 -2.81 -6.64
C GLY A 101 7.15 -1.94 -5.56
N ALA A 102 6.75 -0.66 -5.44
CA ALA A 102 7.23 0.19 -4.34
C ALA A 102 6.71 -0.29 -2.97
N VAL A 103 5.46 -0.75 -2.89
CA VAL A 103 4.91 -1.35 -1.65
C VAL A 103 5.64 -2.64 -1.30
N ASP A 104 5.86 -3.53 -2.27
CA ASP A 104 6.60 -4.78 -2.08
C ASP A 104 7.99 -4.53 -1.49
N ARG A 105 8.72 -3.53 -2.03
CA ARG A 105 10.01 -3.12 -1.49
C ARG A 105 9.93 -2.61 -0.05
N LEU A 106 8.91 -1.81 0.28
CA LEU A 106 8.72 -1.30 1.65
C LEU A 106 8.37 -2.42 2.63
N VAL A 107 7.58 -3.40 2.20
CA VAL A 107 7.30 -4.60 3.01
C VAL A 107 8.58 -5.41 3.24
N GLY A 108 9.42 -5.57 2.21
CA GLY A 108 10.73 -6.20 2.37
C GLY A 108 11.59 -5.48 3.41
N GLN A 109 11.68 -4.16 3.36
CA GLN A 109 12.43 -3.36 4.34
C GLN A 109 11.87 -3.49 5.77
N LEU A 110 10.54 -3.59 5.92
CA LEU A 110 9.94 -3.86 7.24
C LEU A 110 10.35 -5.23 7.77
N ILE A 111 10.36 -6.24 6.92
CA ILE A 111 10.77 -7.60 7.30
C ILE A 111 12.24 -7.60 7.71
N ASP A 112 13.12 -7.00 6.89
CA ASP A 112 14.55 -6.90 7.17
C ASP A 112 14.80 -6.22 8.54
N GLU A 113 14.10 -5.12 8.85
CA GLU A 113 14.23 -4.42 10.12
C GLU A 113 13.75 -5.28 11.30
N MET A 114 12.62 -5.99 11.15
CA MET A 114 12.11 -6.89 12.19
C MET A 114 13.01 -8.12 12.40
N GLU A 115 13.71 -8.58 11.37
CA GLU A 115 14.70 -9.66 11.48
C GLU A 115 15.97 -9.16 12.19
N ASP A 116 16.43 -7.95 11.86
CA ASP A 116 17.64 -7.35 12.41
C ASP A 116 17.49 -7.03 13.90
N ASP A 117 16.32 -6.56 14.34
CA ASP A 117 16.03 -6.29 15.76
C ASP A 117 15.56 -7.53 16.54
N GLY A 118 15.32 -8.67 15.84
CA GLY A 118 14.93 -9.95 16.43
C GLY A 118 13.45 -10.06 16.81
N THR A 119 12.59 -9.15 16.39
CA THR A 119 11.14 -9.18 16.70
C THR A 119 10.35 -10.05 15.72
N TRP A 120 10.91 -10.35 14.54
CA TRP A 120 10.21 -11.09 13.49
C TRP A 120 9.58 -12.40 13.97
N ASP A 121 10.34 -13.23 14.67
CA ASP A 121 9.87 -14.57 15.05
C ASP A 121 8.69 -14.51 16.04
N ASP A 122 8.70 -13.55 16.95
CA ASP A 122 7.69 -13.42 18.01
C ASP A 122 6.49 -12.55 17.60
N ALA A 123 6.57 -11.85 16.48
CA ALA A 123 5.51 -10.94 16.02
C ALA A 123 4.37 -11.66 15.28
N LEU A 124 3.15 -11.17 15.48
CA LEU A 124 2.04 -11.36 14.55
C LEU A 124 2.07 -10.20 13.55
N VAL A 125 2.31 -10.51 12.27
CA VAL A 125 2.28 -9.50 11.20
C VAL A 125 1.04 -9.72 10.33
N VAL A 126 0.27 -8.65 10.09
CA VAL A 126 -0.91 -8.66 9.22
C VAL A 126 -0.79 -7.55 8.20
N LEU A 127 -0.79 -7.91 6.92
CA LEU A 127 -0.82 -6.99 5.79
C LEU A 127 -2.10 -7.25 5.00
N VAL A 128 -2.91 -6.21 4.84
CA VAL A 128 -4.21 -6.33 4.15
C VAL A 128 -4.52 -5.04 3.38
N ALA A 129 -5.16 -5.17 2.21
CA ALA A 129 -5.78 -4.05 1.53
C ALA A 129 -7.27 -3.96 1.90
N ASP A 130 -7.81 -2.74 1.96
CA ASP A 130 -9.23 -2.47 2.27
C ASP A 130 -10.14 -2.77 1.09
N HIS A 131 -9.69 -2.55 -0.14
CA HIS A 131 -10.37 -2.88 -1.40
C HIS A 131 -9.38 -2.89 -2.56
N GLY A 132 -9.79 -3.46 -3.67
CA GLY A 132 -9.08 -3.40 -4.95
C GLY A 132 -9.56 -2.26 -5.86
N VAL A 133 -9.10 -2.29 -7.11
CA VAL A 133 -9.48 -1.37 -8.17
C VAL A 133 -9.68 -2.15 -9.47
N ALA A 134 -10.79 -1.90 -10.17
CA ALA A 134 -11.05 -2.51 -11.47
C ALA A 134 -10.47 -1.68 -12.60
N PHE A 135 -9.86 -2.34 -13.60
CA PHE A 135 -9.26 -1.72 -14.78
C PHE A 135 -10.05 -2.09 -16.04
N SER A 136 -11.34 -1.78 -16.03
CA SER A 136 -12.28 -2.08 -17.13
C SER A 136 -12.67 -0.80 -17.86
N PRO A 137 -12.35 -0.64 -19.18
CA PRO A 137 -12.70 0.55 -19.95
C PRO A 137 -14.20 0.88 -19.88
N GLY A 138 -14.53 2.15 -19.72
CA GLY A 138 -15.90 2.65 -19.62
C GLY A 138 -16.63 2.34 -18.32
N LEU A 139 -16.03 1.59 -17.39
CA LEU A 139 -16.64 1.23 -16.12
C LEU A 139 -16.05 2.00 -14.93
N PRO A 140 -16.82 2.16 -13.86
CA PRO A 140 -16.28 2.75 -12.62
C PRO A 140 -15.16 1.90 -12.03
N ALA A 141 -14.08 2.56 -11.60
CA ALA A 141 -12.90 1.90 -11.05
C ALA A 141 -13.15 1.23 -9.68
N ARG A 142 -14.17 1.68 -8.94
CA ARG A 142 -14.43 1.25 -7.55
C ARG A 142 -15.90 0.83 -7.30
N ALA A 143 -16.75 0.82 -8.33
CA ALA A 143 -18.12 0.36 -8.17
C ALA A 143 -18.23 -1.14 -8.50
N PRO A 144 -18.69 -1.96 -7.56
CA PRO A 144 -18.86 -3.38 -7.77
C PRO A 144 -19.91 -3.67 -8.85
N SER A 145 -19.62 -4.61 -9.70
CA SER A 145 -20.53 -5.15 -10.73
C SER A 145 -20.17 -6.61 -11.02
N PRO A 146 -20.99 -7.38 -11.71
CA PRO A 146 -20.61 -8.74 -12.08
C PRO A 146 -19.29 -8.86 -12.84
N THR A 147 -18.87 -7.78 -13.54
CA THR A 147 -17.61 -7.73 -14.28
C THR A 147 -16.43 -7.32 -13.40
N THR A 148 -16.64 -6.45 -12.41
CA THR A 148 -15.56 -5.81 -11.64
C THR A 148 -15.39 -6.38 -10.23
N ASN A 149 -16.33 -7.21 -9.76
CA ASN A 149 -16.32 -7.72 -8.38
C ASN A 149 -15.02 -8.41 -8.00
N ALA A 150 -14.47 -9.25 -8.87
CA ALA A 150 -13.24 -9.99 -8.56
C ALA A 150 -12.05 -9.05 -8.36
N GLU A 151 -11.93 -7.98 -9.14
CA GLU A 151 -10.84 -7.01 -9.02
C GLU A 151 -10.98 -6.10 -7.79
N ILE A 152 -12.21 -5.90 -7.30
CA ILE A 152 -12.49 -5.01 -6.16
C ILE A 152 -12.43 -5.77 -4.83
N TYR A 153 -12.93 -7.00 -4.77
CA TYR A 153 -13.07 -7.76 -3.52
C TYR A 153 -11.96 -8.77 -3.26
N ASN A 154 -11.28 -9.30 -4.30
CA ASN A 154 -10.14 -10.19 -4.10
C ASN A 154 -8.89 -9.38 -3.75
N VAL A 155 -8.79 -8.97 -2.50
CA VAL A 155 -7.66 -8.20 -1.98
C VAL A 155 -6.61 -9.12 -1.36
N PRO A 156 -5.33 -8.73 -1.38
CA PRO A 156 -4.30 -9.47 -0.68
C PRO A 156 -4.52 -9.43 0.83
N LEU A 157 -4.37 -10.58 1.48
CA LEU A 157 -4.28 -10.72 2.92
C LEU A 157 -3.10 -11.64 3.24
N PHE A 158 -2.11 -11.10 3.94
CA PHE A 158 -0.97 -11.86 4.43
C PHE A 158 -1.00 -11.86 5.94
N ILE A 159 -0.84 -13.03 6.53
CA ILE A 159 -0.76 -13.21 7.98
C ILE A 159 0.47 -14.06 8.28
N LYS A 160 1.40 -13.54 9.07
CA LYS A 160 2.52 -14.27 9.65
C LYS A 160 2.27 -14.42 11.14
N ALA A 161 2.12 -15.62 11.61
CA ALA A 161 1.95 -15.91 13.03
C ALA A 161 3.31 -15.99 13.75
N PRO A 162 3.37 -15.76 15.08
CA PRO A 162 4.57 -16.00 15.86
C PRO A 162 5.11 -17.41 15.65
N GLY A 163 6.44 -17.55 15.47
CA GLY A 163 7.12 -18.81 15.24
C GLY A 163 6.76 -19.56 13.95
N GLN A 164 6.09 -18.90 13.01
CA GLN A 164 5.76 -19.52 11.73
C GLN A 164 6.99 -19.62 10.83
N VAL A 165 7.35 -20.83 10.42
CA VAL A 165 8.49 -21.11 9.53
C VAL A 165 8.08 -21.45 8.10
N ASP A 166 6.85 -21.96 7.90
CA ASP A 166 6.37 -22.37 6.57
C ASP A 166 5.25 -21.46 6.07
N GLY A 167 5.39 -20.99 4.83
CA GLY A 167 4.33 -20.25 4.13
C GLY A 167 3.27 -21.18 3.55
N ARG A 168 2.00 -20.78 3.61
CA ARG A 168 0.88 -21.47 2.97
C ARG A 168 0.02 -20.48 2.19
N ILE A 169 -0.36 -20.85 0.97
CA ILE A 169 -1.39 -20.12 0.23
C ILE A 169 -2.73 -20.82 0.47
N ASP A 170 -3.65 -20.11 1.08
CA ASP A 170 -5.04 -20.54 1.21
C ASP A 170 -5.86 -19.96 0.04
N ARG A 171 -6.66 -20.81 -0.61
CA ARG A 171 -7.52 -20.45 -1.74
C ARG A 171 -8.98 -20.82 -1.52
N ASP A 172 -9.29 -21.32 -0.32
CA ASP A 172 -10.62 -21.76 0.06
C ASP A 172 -11.38 -20.60 0.72
N ASN A 173 -11.93 -19.70 -0.11
CA ASN A 173 -12.81 -18.61 0.32
C ASN A 173 -14.25 -18.87 -0.09
#